data_d8b9ce5ed164bfd96b8a3f38f5441bb5
#
_entry.id   d8b9ce5ed164bfd96b8a3f38f5441bb5
#
_cell.length_a   1.000
_cell.length_b   1.000
_cell.length_c   1.000
_cell.angle_alpha   90.00
_cell.angle_beta   90.00
_cell.angle_gamma   90.00
#
_symmetry.space_group_name_H-M   'P 1'
#
loop_
_entity.id
_entity.type
_entity.pdbx_description
1 polymer ?
#
loop_
_entity_poly.entity_id
_entity_poly.type
_entity_poly.pdbx_seq_one_letter_code
_entity_poly.pdbx_strand_id
1 'polypeptide(L)'
;MSDPNEDVHSTKSVLYRLAHALPDIPRWLYARSMLLSGRCEVLDLAEGGPEPQFVARELEESEDRAVCVVGRPQADAIREAARRNRNGGEVLATQEVASHIHCALPDWTVTRATLHLLGDASRLPRLAGGEVGPLGVSDLATVADDIPQGLRSELEVALAKDAPAVAALADGRPVSFCYAADETESLWDISIDTLEPYRRQGYAARCVSCMVDEMRRRGKEPVWAAEETNLPSIRLAVKLGFVPVDELLLFRPPA
;
A
#
# COMPACT_ATOMS: atom_id res chain seq x y z
N MET A 1 37.48 -10.26 -6.00
CA MET A 1 36.39 -9.46 -6.61
C MET A 1 35.20 -10.39 -6.67
N SER A 2 34.24 -10.23 -5.80
CA SER A 2 33.01 -11.02 -5.79
C SER A 2 32.18 -10.66 -7.03
N ASP A 3 31.54 -11.65 -7.64
CA ASP A 3 30.68 -11.45 -8.81
C ASP A 3 29.45 -10.64 -8.38
N PRO A 4 29.16 -9.49 -8.99
CA PRO A 4 27.98 -8.68 -8.66
C PRO A 4 26.66 -9.45 -8.84
N ASN A 5 26.61 -10.53 -9.61
CA ASN A 5 25.45 -11.40 -9.76
C ASN A 5 25.23 -12.32 -8.55
N GLU A 6 26.27 -12.74 -7.82
CA GLU A 6 26.13 -13.55 -6.61
C GLU A 6 25.55 -12.75 -5.45
N ASP A 7 25.93 -11.48 -5.30
CA ASP A 7 25.40 -10.59 -4.24
C ASP A 7 23.91 -10.25 -4.45
N VAL A 8 23.49 -10.05 -5.69
CA VAL A 8 22.06 -9.77 -6.01
C VAL A 8 21.19 -11.01 -5.75
N HIS A 9 21.66 -12.20 -6.09
CA HIS A 9 20.92 -13.45 -5.81
C HIS A 9 20.83 -13.73 -4.31
N SER A 10 21.88 -13.44 -3.56
CA SER A 10 21.93 -13.57 -2.10
C SER A 10 20.93 -12.62 -1.43
N THR A 11 20.91 -11.36 -1.84
CA THR A 11 19.99 -10.34 -1.29
C THR A 11 18.52 -10.67 -1.55
N LYS A 12 18.15 -11.02 -2.78
CA LYS A 12 16.77 -11.44 -3.11
C LYS A 12 16.31 -12.65 -2.30
N SER A 13 17.20 -13.62 -2.07
CA SER A 13 16.92 -14.80 -1.25
C SER A 13 16.64 -14.43 0.23
N VAL A 14 17.36 -13.44 0.77
CA VAL A 14 17.14 -12.94 2.13
C VAL A 14 15.78 -12.25 2.23
N LEU A 15 15.48 -11.33 1.32
CA LEU A 15 14.21 -10.60 1.31
C LEU A 15 13.01 -11.55 1.20
N TYR A 16 13.10 -12.55 0.32
CA TYR A 16 12.07 -13.57 0.15
C TYR A 16 11.86 -14.38 1.44
N ARG A 17 12.94 -14.82 2.11
CA ARG A 17 12.84 -15.52 3.41
C ARG A 17 12.18 -14.65 4.48
N LEU A 18 12.52 -13.37 4.56
CA LEU A 18 11.91 -12.44 5.51
C LEU A 18 10.43 -12.23 5.23
N ALA A 19 10.04 -12.08 3.97
CA ALA A 19 8.63 -12.02 3.60
C ALA A 19 7.86 -13.24 4.10
N HIS A 20 8.40 -14.44 3.91
CA HIS A 20 7.76 -15.70 4.34
C HIS A 20 7.84 -15.95 5.86
N ALA A 21 8.70 -15.26 6.58
CA ALA A 21 8.72 -15.28 8.03
C ALA A 21 7.58 -14.45 8.66
N LEU A 22 6.98 -13.52 7.89
CA LEU A 22 5.78 -12.78 8.28
C LEU A 22 4.54 -13.53 7.79
N PRO A 23 3.48 -13.70 8.59
CA PRO A 23 2.20 -14.21 8.11
C PRO A 23 1.63 -13.35 6.98
N ASP A 24 0.97 -13.96 5.98
CA ASP A 24 0.27 -13.23 4.91
C ASP A 24 -1.12 -12.80 5.40
N ILE A 25 -1.14 -11.75 6.22
CA ILE A 25 -2.33 -11.15 6.86
C ILE A 25 -2.26 -9.62 6.76
N PRO A 26 -3.39 -8.90 6.91
CA PRO A 26 -3.46 -7.45 6.64
C PRO A 26 -2.38 -6.61 7.33
N ARG A 27 -2.04 -6.84 8.59
CA ARG A 27 -1.03 -6.05 9.31
C ARG A 27 0.38 -6.13 8.72
N TRP A 28 0.68 -7.18 7.97
CA TRP A 28 2.00 -7.37 7.35
C TRP A 28 2.00 -7.10 5.85
N LEU A 29 0.87 -6.69 5.27
CA LEU A 29 0.74 -6.48 3.84
C LEU A 29 1.85 -5.59 3.28
N TYR A 30 2.05 -4.41 3.85
CA TYR A 30 3.06 -3.45 3.36
C TYR A 30 4.49 -3.96 3.52
N ALA A 31 4.83 -4.51 4.70
CA ALA A 31 6.16 -5.07 4.92
C ALA A 31 6.43 -6.27 3.99
N ARG A 32 5.45 -7.17 3.80
CA ARG A 32 5.59 -8.30 2.87
C ARG A 32 5.69 -7.83 1.43
N SER A 33 4.81 -6.94 0.97
CA SER A 33 4.83 -6.37 -0.38
C SER A 33 6.18 -5.74 -0.69
N MET A 34 6.70 -4.92 0.22
CA MET A 34 8.01 -4.28 0.09
C MET A 34 9.14 -5.31 -0.07
N LEU A 35 9.17 -6.35 0.76
CA LEU A 35 10.17 -7.42 0.70
C LEU A 35 10.05 -8.24 -0.59
N LEU A 36 8.82 -8.60 -1.00
CA LEU A 36 8.55 -9.37 -2.22
C LEU A 36 8.89 -8.61 -3.49
N SER A 37 8.75 -7.28 -3.50
CA SER A 37 9.15 -6.43 -4.63
C SER A 37 10.64 -6.52 -4.93
N GLY A 38 11.46 -6.84 -3.92
CA GLY A 38 12.92 -6.85 -4.01
C GLY A 38 13.54 -5.45 -4.15
N ARG A 39 12.73 -4.38 -3.99
CA ARG A 39 13.14 -2.96 -4.15
C ARG A 39 13.23 -2.25 -2.82
N CYS A 40 13.75 -2.94 -1.81
CA CYS A 40 13.99 -2.39 -0.48
C CYS A 40 15.37 -2.76 0.06
N GLU A 41 15.85 -1.98 1.01
CA GLU A 41 16.96 -2.38 1.88
C GLU A 41 16.41 -2.81 3.25
N VAL A 42 17.10 -3.74 3.88
CA VAL A 42 16.80 -4.19 5.24
C VAL A 42 17.96 -3.81 6.16
N LEU A 43 17.63 -3.13 7.24
CA LEU A 43 18.53 -2.66 8.26
C LEU A 43 18.28 -3.43 9.56
N ASP A 44 19.35 -3.65 10.35
CA ASP A 44 19.29 -4.28 11.67
C ASP A 44 18.51 -5.61 11.69
N LEU A 45 18.86 -6.50 10.78
CA LEU A 45 18.29 -7.84 10.75
C LEU A 45 18.85 -8.66 11.91
N ALA A 46 18.03 -8.93 12.93
CA ALA A 46 18.38 -9.87 13.98
C ALA A 46 17.99 -11.29 13.56
N GLU A 47 18.99 -12.14 13.31
CA GLU A 47 18.80 -13.56 13.04
C GLU A 47 18.78 -14.35 14.35
N GLY A 48 17.87 -15.34 14.46
CA GLY A 48 17.84 -16.33 15.55
C GLY A 48 16.86 -16.06 16.70
N GLY A 49 16.01 -15.03 16.60
CA GLY A 49 14.87 -14.83 17.51
C GLY A 49 13.62 -15.61 17.08
N PRO A 50 12.61 -15.74 17.98
CA PRO A 50 11.35 -16.40 17.66
C PRO A 50 10.51 -15.63 16.64
N GLU A 51 10.73 -14.33 16.50
CA GLU A 51 10.06 -13.45 15.54
C GLU A 51 11.10 -12.59 14.82
N PRO A 52 10.89 -12.28 13.53
CA PRO A 52 11.80 -11.44 12.79
C PRO A 52 11.82 -10.02 13.35
N GLN A 53 13.01 -9.40 13.40
CA GLN A 53 13.19 -8.01 13.81
C GLN A 53 14.06 -7.31 12.76
N PHE A 54 13.51 -6.27 12.14
CA PHE A 54 14.23 -5.49 11.12
C PHE A 54 13.52 -4.18 10.81
N VAL A 55 14.22 -3.32 10.10
CA VAL A 55 13.64 -2.16 9.42
C VAL A 55 13.77 -2.38 7.91
N ALA A 56 12.67 -2.38 7.18
CA ALA A 56 12.67 -2.38 5.73
C ALA A 56 12.36 -0.98 5.20
N ARG A 57 13.15 -0.50 4.25
CA ARG A 57 13.00 0.81 3.63
C ARG A 57 12.95 0.67 2.11
N GLU A 58 11.96 1.30 1.50
CA GLU A 58 11.81 1.36 0.04
C GLU A 58 12.97 2.11 -0.63
N LEU A 59 13.44 1.61 -1.77
CA LEU A 59 14.57 2.19 -2.52
C LEU A 59 14.13 3.06 -3.70
N GLU A 60 12.85 3.09 -4.02
CA GLU A 60 12.34 3.86 -5.15
C GLU A 60 12.44 5.37 -4.92
N GLU A 61 12.50 6.13 -6.04
CA GLU A 61 12.56 7.60 -6.01
C GLU A 61 11.18 8.27 -5.92
N SER A 62 10.15 7.55 -5.47
CA SER A 62 8.82 8.12 -5.26
C SER A 62 8.82 9.11 -4.08
N GLU A 63 7.90 10.07 -4.09
CA GLU A 63 7.75 11.04 -3.00
C GLU A 63 7.22 10.38 -1.71
N ASP A 64 6.47 9.29 -1.84
CA ASP A 64 5.79 8.57 -0.75
C ASP A 64 6.53 7.27 -0.36
N ARG A 65 7.77 7.41 0.08
CA ARG A 65 8.57 6.26 0.52
C ARG A 65 8.12 5.77 1.88
N ALA A 66 7.85 4.47 1.99
CA ALA A 66 7.53 3.83 3.24
C ALA A 66 8.76 3.20 3.92
N VAL A 67 8.73 3.23 5.24
CA VAL A 67 9.62 2.44 6.10
C VAL A 67 8.74 1.54 6.94
N CYS A 68 8.96 0.23 6.90
CA CYS A 68 8.27 -0.73 7.74
C CYS A 68 9.17 -1.19 8.88
N VAL A 69 8.70 -1.05 10.13
CA VAL A 69 9.40 -1.54 11.31
C VAL A 69 8.70 -2.82 11.80
N VAL A 70 9.46 -3.90 11.81
CA VAL A 70 9.01 -5.23 12.27
C VAL A 70 9.75 -5.59 13.55
N GLY A 71 9.01 -5.97 14.59
CA GLY A 71 9.59 -6.28 15.90
C GLY A 71 10.23 -5.06 16.56
N ARG A 72 11.33 -5.27 17.27
CA ARG A 72 12.05 -4.22 18.03
C ARG A 72 13.51 -4.08 17.60
N PRO A 73 13.78 -3.65 16.36
CA PRO A 73 15.13 -3.39 15.90
C PRO A 73 15.77 -2.26 16.70
N GLN A 74 17.08 -2.07 16.59
CA GLN A 74 17.79 -1.01 17.29
C GLN A 74 17.25 0.37 16.87
N ALA A 75 17.10 1.27 17.84
CA ALA A 75 16.58 2.62 17.61
C ALA A 75 17.41 3.41 16.57
N ASP A 76 18.71 3.15 16.48
CA ASP A 76 19.58 3.77 15.48
C ASP A 76 19.24 3.35 14.06
N ALA A 77 18.84 2.10 13.84
CA ALA A 77 18.40 1.63 12.52
C ALA A 77 17.09 2.31 12.10
N ILE A 78 16.15 2.49 13.04
CA ILE A 78 14.90 3.22 12.79
C ILE A 78 15.20 4.67 12.42
N ARG A 79 16.04 5.35 13.19
CA ARG A 79 16.46 6.74 12.91
C ARG A 79 17.17 6.87 11.56
N GLU A 80 18.03 5.93 11.23
CA GLU A 80 18.76 5.94 9.97
C GLU A 80 17.83 5.73 8.76
N ALA A 81 16.91 4.77 8.84
CA ALA A 81 15.91 4.56 7.80
C ALA A 81 15.02 5.79 7.60
N ALA A 82 14.50 6.36 8.69
CA ALA A 82 13.68 7.57 8.66
C ALA A 82 14.44 8.77 8.07
N ARG A 83 15.73 8.95 8.44
CA ARG A 83 16.56 10.03 7.93
C ARG A 83 16.90 9.89 6.44
N ARG A 84 17.07 8.67 5.95
CA ARG A 84 17.30 8.41 4.51
C ARG A 84 16.05 8.62 3.67
N ASN A 85 14.89 8.64 4.29
CA ASN A 85 13.61 8.89 3.65
C ASN A 85 13.36 10.39 3.50
N ARG A 86 14.09 11.04 2.56
CA ARG A 86 14.32 12.49 2.48
C ARG A 86 13.09 13.36 2.24
N ASN A 87 11.98 12.78 1.77
CA ASN A 87 10.79 13.54 1.36
C ASN A 87 9.62 13.40 2.34
N GLY A 88 9.90 13.13 3.62
CA GLY A 88 8.86 13.07 4.64
C GLY A 88 8.05 11.77 4.65
N GLY A 89 8.62 10.69 4.11
CA GLY A 89 7.97 9.38 4.10
C GLY A 89 7.61 8.84 5.49
N GLU A 90 6.66 7.94 5.50
CA GLU A 90 6.06 7.41 6.71
C GLU A 90 6.85 6.22 7.28
N VAL A 91 6.80 6.08 8.61
CA VAL A 91 7.20 4.84 9.28
C VAL A 91 5.95 4.08 9.70
N LEU A 92 5.77 2.91 9.13
CA LEU A 92 4.67 1.98 9.39
C LEU A 92 5.08 0.97 10.45
N ALA A 93 4.22 0.79 11.45
CA ALA A 93 4.47 -0.15 12.53
C ALA A 93 3.16 -0.67 13.14
N THR A 94 3.25 -1.80 13.84
CA THR A 94 2.12 -2.31 14.63
C THR A 94 2.04 -1.62 15.99
N GLN A 95 0.87 -1.68 16.62
CA GLN A 95 0.60 -1.06 17.93
C GLN A 95 1.58 -1.55 19.02
N GLU A 96 2.00 -2.81 18.96
CA GLU A 96 2.86 -3.46 19.99
C GLU A 96 4.26 -2.83 20.07
N VAL A 97 4.71 -2.17 19.01
CA VAL A 97 6.03 -1.53 18.96
C VAL A 97 5.96 -0.01 19.00
N ALA A 98 4.77 0.57 19.16
CA ALA A 98 4.55 2.02 19.15
C ALA A 98 5.47 2.80 20.10
N SER A 99 5.58 2.38 21.35
CA SER A 99 6.45 3.05 22.33
C SER A 99 7.93 2.95 21.96
N HIS A 100 8.36 1.87 21.33
CA HIS A 100 9.72 1.70 20.84
C HIS A 100 10.04 2.68 19.71
N ILE A 101 9.13 2.83 18.74
CA ILE A 101 9.24 3.81 17.65
C ILE A 101 9.24 5.23 18.23
N HIS A 102 8.35 5.53 19.17
CA HIS A 102 8.28 6.86 19.78
C HIS A 102 9.58 7.24 20.51
N CYS A 103 10.25 6.28 21.19
CA CYS A 103 11.58 6.50 21.76
C CYS A 103 12.66 6.77 20.71
N ALA A 104 12.55 6.15 19.52
CA ALA A 104 13.49 6.38 18.42
C ALA A 104 13.22 7.71 17.69
N LEU A 105 11.97 8.10 17.55
CA LEU A 105 11.48 9.26 16.80
C LEU A 105 10.53 10.11 17.67
N PRO A 106 11.05 10.77 18.75
CA PRO A 106 10.21 11.41 19.77
C PRO A 106 9.37 12.60 19.24
N ASP A 107 9.86 13.29 18.21
CA ASP A 107 9.20 14.48 17.64
C ASP A 107 8.21 14.13 16.50
N TRP A 108 8.09 12.86 16.15
CA TRP A 108 7.22 12.43 15.08
C TRP A 108 5.77 12.33 15.56
N THR A 109 4.86 12.77 14.71
CA THR A 109 3.41 12.61 14.92
C THR A 109 2.99 11.19 14.58
N VAL A 110 1.96 10.69 15.22
CA VAL A 110 1.41 9.37 14.95
C VAL A 110 -0.07 9.48 14.61
N THR A 111 -0.47 8.82 13.53
CA THR A 111 -1.86 8.59 13.15
C THR A 111 -2.11 7.09 13.06
N ARG A 112 -3.38 6.72 13.09
CA ARG A 112 -3.80 5.31 13.02
C ARG A 112 -4.50 5.06 11.69
N ALA A 113 -4.16 3.96 11.03
CA ALA A 113 -4.90 3.43 9.91
C ALA A 113 -5.59 2.13 10.32
N THR A 114 -6.89 2.05 10.10
CA THR A 114 -7.66 0.82 10.28
C THR A 114 -7.60 -0.02 9.01
N LEU A 115 -7.28 -1.28 9.16
CA LEU A 115 -7.25 -2.27 8.09
C LEU A 115 -8.58 -3.03 8.07
N HIS A 116 -9.19 -3.11 6.90
CA HIS A 116 -10.47 -3.79 6.72
C HIS A 116 -10.33 -4.92 5.70
N LEU A 117 -11.07 -6.01 5.91
CA LEU A 117 -11.28 -7.07 4.92
C LEU A 117 -12.73 -7.04 4.43
N LEU A 118 -12.96 -7.58 3.24
CA LEU A 118 -14.30 -7.69 2.68
C LEU A 118 -15.10 -8.78 3.40
N GLY A 119 -15.98 -8.37 4.32
CA GLY A 119 -16.83 -9.27 5.11
C GLY A 119 -18.12 -9.66 4.41
N ASP A 120 -18.66 -8.76 3.56
CA ASP A 120 -19.93 -8.99 2.85
C ASP A 120 -19.86 -8.52 1.40
N ALA A 121 -19.46 -9.40 0.51
CA ALA A 121 -19.35 -9.13 -0.92
C ALA A 121 -20.70 -8.83 -1.60
N SER A 122 -21.84 -9.18 -0.98
CA SER A 122 -23.16 -8.89 -1.55
C SER A 122 -23.47 -7.38 -1.59
N ARG A 123 -22.72 -6.59 -0.84
CA ARG A 123 -22.83 -5.11 -0.79
C ARG A 123 -22.07 -4.41 -1.91
N LEU A 124 -21.22 -5.12 -2.64
CA LEU A 124 -20.58 -4.58 -3.83
C LEU A 124 -21.61 -4.36 -4.94
N PRO A 125 -21.57 -3.23 -5.65
CA PRO A 125 -22.50 -2.98 -6.73
C PRO A 125 -22.29 -3.98 -7.87
N ARG A 126 -23.39 -4.48 -8.45
CA ARG A 126 -23.32 -5.25 -9.71
C ARG A 126 -23.00 -4.29 -10.84
N LEU A 127 -22.01 -4.66 -11.64
CA LEU A 127 -21.59 -3.85 -12.78
C LEU A 127 -22.48 -4.13 -13.99
N ALA A 128 -23.01 -3.07 -14.60
CA ALA A 128 -23.50 -3.10 -15.97
C ALA A 128 -22.30 -2.95 -16.91
N GLY A 129 -22.28 -3.67 -18.03
CA GLY A 129 -21.11 -3.68 -18.93
C GLY A 129 -20.76 -2.28 -19.46
N GLY A 130 -19.45 -1.99 -19.55
CA GLY A 130 -18.90 -0.81 -20.23
C GLY A 130 -18.70 0.45 -19.38
N GLU A 131 -19.09 0.44 -18.09
CA GLU A 131 -18.92 1.61 -17.21
C GLU A 131 -17.56 1.67 -16.51
N VAL A 132 -16.88 0.53 -16.36
CA VAL A 132 -15.56 0.38 -15.75
C VAL A 132 -14.74 -0.55 -16.62
N GLY A 133 -13.50 -0.20 -16.86
CA GLY A 133 -12.58 -1.00 -17.67
C GLY A 133 -11.13 -0.91 -17.17
N PRO A 134 -10.25 -1.74 -17.73
CA PRO A 134 -8.82 -1.65 -17.46
C PRO A 134 -8.32 -0.24 -17.75
N LEU A 135 -7.44 0.27 -16.92
CA LEU A 135 -6.74 1.54 -17.14
C LEU A 135 -5.39 1.25 -17.81
N GLY A 136 -5.16 1.83 -18.98
CA GLY A 136 -3.87 1.78 -19.66
C GLY A 136 -3.16 3.13 -19.67
N VAL A 137 -1.88 3.13 -20.06
CA VAL A 137 -1.06 4.35 -20.17
C VAL A 137 -1.70 5.36 -21.13
N SER A 138 -2.30 4.89 -22.24
CA SER A 138 -3.02 5.74 -23.20
C SER A 138 -4.24 6.42 -22.59
N ASP A 139 -4.97 5.73 -21.71
CA ASP A 139 -6.16 6.28 -21.06
C ASP A 139 -5.75 7.36 -20.03
N LEU A 140 -4.69 7.09 -19.28
CA LEU A 140 -4.13 8.06 -18.34
C LEU A 140 -3.67 9.34 -19.05
N ALA A 141 -3.07 9.22 -20.23
CA ALA A 141 -2.65 10.37 -21.03
C ALA A 141 -3.82 11.30 -21.44
N THR A 142 -5.03 10.75 -21.59
CA THR A 142 -6.22 11.56 -21.98
C THR A 142 -6.73 12.46 -20.87
N VAL A 143 -6.36 12.21 -19.62
CA VAL A 143 -6.81 12.94 -18.43
C VAL A 143 -5.66 13.54 -17.61
N ALA A 144 -4.44 13.46 -18.12
CA ALA A 144 -3.22 13.86 -17.39
C ALA A 144 -3.26 15.30 -16.85
N ASP A 145 -3.90 16.22 -17.56
CA ASP A 145 -4.01 17.63 -17.16
C ASP A 145 -5.15 17.88 -16.16
N ASP A 146 -6.07 16.92 -16.00
CA ASP A 146 -7.25 17.04 -15.14
C ASP A 146 -7.08 16.37 -13.77
N ILE A 147 -6.05 15.54 -13.60
CA ILE A 147 -5.80 14.81 -12.36
C ILE A 147 -4.69 15.49 -11.53
N PRO A 148 -4.82 15.48 -10.18
CA PRO A 148 -3.76 15.97 -9.31
C PRO A 148 -2.42 15.27 -9.57
N GLN A 149 -1.32 16.02 -9.50
CA GLN A 149 0.02 15.49 -9.82
C GLN A 149 0.38 14.25 -8.97
N GLY A 150 0.04 14.25 -7.67
CA GLY A 150 0.28 13.09 -6.80
C GLY A 150 -0.42 11.83 -7.33
N LEU A 151 -1.73 11.90 -7.58
CA LEU A 151 -2.49 10.78 -8.15
C LEU A 151 -1.94 10.33 -9.50
N ARG A 152 -1.52 11.27 -10.34
CA ARG A 152 -0.90 10.94 -11.62
C ARG A 152 0.38 10.13 -11.42
N SER A 153 1.26 10.58 -10.54
CA SER A 153 2.53 9.91 -10.24
C SER A 153 2.28 8.50 -9.71
N GLU A 154 1.32 8.31 -8.80
CA GLU A 154 0.95 6.99 -8.27
C GLU A 154 0.42 6.05 -9.36
N LEU A 155 -0.46 6.53 -10.25
CA LEU A 155 -0.98 5.75 -11.37
C LEU A 155 0.12 5.40 -12.39
N GLU A 156 1.02 6.33 -12.70
CA GLU A 156 2.17 6.08 -13.57
C GLU A 156 3.08 4.99 -12.98
N VAL A 157 3.36 5.03 -11.67
CA VAL A 157 4.13 4.00 -10.96
C VAL A 157 3.41 2.65 -10.99
N ALA A 158 2.11 2.60 -10.70
CA ALA A 158 1.32 1.37 -10.74
C ALA A 158 1.34 0.74 -12.14
N LEU A 159 1.09 1.52 -13.18
CA LEU A 159 1.11 1.05 -14.56
C LEU A 159 2.51 0.61 -15.04
N ALA A 160 3.58 1.29 -14.58
CA ALA A 160 4.96 0.90 -14.88
C ALA A 160 5.35 -0.44 -14.22
N LYS A 161 4.72 -0.78 -13.09
CA LYS A 161 4.88 -2.08 -12.41
C LYS A 161 3.96 -3.18 -12.98
N ASP A 162 3.18 -2.89 -14.02
CA ASP A 162 2.13 -3.77 -14.55
C ASP A 162 1.11 -4.19 -13.47
N ALA A 163 0.91 -3.31 -12.48
CA ALA A 163 -0.08 -3.53 -11.45
C ALA A 163 -1.49 -3.40 -12.02
N PRO A 164 -2.44 -4.24 -11.58
CA PRO A 164 -3.83 -4.13 -12.00
C PRO A 164 -4.40 -2.77 -11.65
N ALA A 165 -5.00 -2.11 -12.65
CA ALA A 165 -5.66 -0.83 -12.49
C ALA A 165 -6.92 -0.77 -13.36
N VAL A 166 -7.98 -0.16 -12.83
CA VAL A 166 -9.24 0.06 -13.54
C VAL A 166 -9.71 1.51 -13.39
N ALA A 167 -10.44 1.98 -14.36
CA ALA A 167 -11.08 3.30 -14.31
C ALA A 167 -12.57 3.21 -14.60
N ALA A 168 -13.37 4.01 -13.89
CA ALA A 168 -14.76 4.28 -14.25
C ALA A 168 -14.82 5.50 -15.15
N LEU A 169 -15.69 5.41 -16.16
CA LEU A 169 -15.84 6.43 -17.19
C LEU A 169 -17.11 7.26 -16.97
N ALA A 170 -16.99 8.57 -17.20
CA ALA A 170 -18.12 9.48 -17.40
C ALA A 170 -17.95 10.11 -18.78
N ASP A 171 -18.97 9.98 -19.62
CA ASP A 171 -18.95 10.49 -21.00
C ASP A 171 -17.68 10.06 -21.79
N GLY A 172 -17.25 8.83 -21.55
CA GLY A 172 -16.06 8.24 -22.20
C GLY A 172 -14.71 8.67 -21.62
N ARG A 173 -14.68 9.46 -20.52
CA ARG A 173 -13.45 9.92 -19.87
C ARG A 173 -13.26 9.24 -18.52
N PRO A 174 -12.05 8.79 -18.16
CA PRO A 174 -11.74 8.27 -16.82
C PRO A 174 -11.94 9.35 -15.74
N VAL A 175 -12.72 9.01 -14.69
CA VAL A 175 -13.06 9.95 -13.61
C VAL A 175 -12.87 9.37 -12.21
N SER A 176 -12.68 8.06 -12.10
CA SER A 176 -12.36 7.37 -10.86
C SER A 176 -11.42 6.21 -11.17
N PHE A 177 -10.43 5.98 -10.30
CA PHE A 177 -9.31 5.09 -10.54
C PHE A 177 -9.14 4.18 -9.34
N CYS A 178 -9.12 2.85 -9.57
CA CYS A 178 -8.79 1.88 -8.54
C CYS A 178 -7.61 1.04 -9.02
N TYR A 179 -6.59 0.88 -8.18
CA TYR A 179 -5.37 0.15 -8.50
C TYR A 179 -4.83 -0.57 -7.27
N ALA A 180 -4.02 -1.61 -7.51
CA ALA A 180 -3.31 -2.32 -6.46
C ALA A 180 -2.02 -1.56 -6.15
N ALA A 181 -1.97 -0.87 -5.01
CA ALA A 181 -0.76 -0.16 -4.57
C ALA A 181 0.29 -1.14 -4.08
N ASP A 182 -0.13 -2.08 -3.25
CA ASP A 182 0.70 -3.13 -2.68
C ASP A 182 0.05 -4.49 -2.85
N GLU A 183 0.87 -5.51 -3.06
CA GLU A 183 0.42 -6.89 -3.25
C GLU A 183 1.31 -7.89 -2.51
N THR A 184 0.67 -8.90 -1.94
CA THR A 184 1.33 -10.11 -1.46
C THR A 184 0.90 -11.31 -2.30
N GLU A 185 1.14 -12.51 -1.81
CA GLU A 185 0.70 -13.74 -2.50
C GLU A 185 -0.82 -13.87 -2.50
N SER A 186 -1.51 -13.48 -1.40
CA SER A 186 -2.95 -13.65 -1.25
C SER A 186 -3.73 -12.36 -0.98
N LEU A 187 -3.05 -11.23 -0.78
CA LEU A 187 -3.66 -9.94 -0.45
C LEU A 187 -3.25 -8.85 -1.42
N TRP A 188 -4.05 -7.79 -1.51
CA TRP A 188 -3.71 -6.56 -2.22
C TRP A 188 -4.33 -5.35 -1.54
N ASP A 189 -3.64 -4.22 -1.53
CA ASP A 189 -4.13 -2.96 -0.99
C ASP A 189 -4.94 -2.18 -2.02
N ILE A 190 -6.10 -1.66 -1.58
CA ILE A 190 -6.98 -0.85 -2.43
C ILE A 190 -6.56 0.60 -2.39
N SER A 191 -6.02 1.11 -3.50
CA SER A 191 -5.99 2.54 -3.77
C SER A 191 -7.18 2.94 -4.63
N ILE A 192 -7.92 3.96 -4.20
CA ILE A 192 -9.14 4.44 -4.88
C ILE A 192 -9.24 5.95 -4.83
N ASP A 193 -9.29 6.57 -6.00
CA ASP A 193 -9.48 8.00 -6.15
C ASP A 193 -10.61 8.33 -7.13
N THR A 194 -11.29 9.43 -6.87
CA THR A 194 -12.33 9.98 -7.76
C THR A 194 -12.12 11.47 -7.88
N LEU A 195 -12.08 11.97 -9.11
CA LEU A 195 -11.97 13.39 -9.41
C LEU A 195 -13.11 14.16 -8.76
N GLU A 196 -12.81 15.32 -8.19
CA GLU A 196 -13.70 16.06 -7.31
C GLU A 196 -15.09 16.32 -7.90
N PRO A 197 -15.26 16.75 -9.16
CA PRO A 197 -16.58 16.96 -9.76
C PRO A 197 -17.46 15.70 -9.86
N TYR A 198 -16.83 14.51 -9.79
CA TYR A 198 -17.49 13.22 -9.98
C TYR A 198 -17.68 12.43 -8.66
N ARG A 199 -17.29 13.01 -7.53
CA ARG A 199 -17.46 12.39 -6.21
C ARG A 199 -18.94 12.19 -5.86
N ARG A 200 -19.22 11.20 -4.98
CA ARG A 200 -20.56 10.84 -4.48
C ARG A 200 -21.57 10.40 -5.54
N GLN A 201 -21.13 10.06 -6.74
CA GLN A 201 -21.96 9.54 -7.84
C GLN A 201 -21.83 8.01 -8.05
N GLY A 202 -21.10 7.32 -7.17
CA GLY A 202 -20.95 5.87 -7.17
C GLY A 202 -19.80 5.34 -8.03
N TYR A 203 -19.00 6.19 -8.67
CA TYR A 203 -17.87 5.75 -9.51
C TYR A 203 -16.85 4.93 -8.74
N ALA A 204 -16.42 5.40 -7.56
CA ALA A 204 -15.49 4.67 -6.70
C ALA A 204 -15.99 3.26 -6.36
N ALA A 205 -17.26 3.14 -5.98
CA ALA A 205 -17.85 1.84 -5.63
C ALA A 205 -17.82 0.86 -6.81
N ARG A 206 -18.05 1.35 -8.03
CA ARG A 206 -17.98 0.54 -9.26
C ARG A 206 -16.54 0.13 -9.58
N CYS A 207 -15.57 1.05 -9.46
CA CYS A 207 -14.15 0.72 -9.64
C CYS A 207 -13.71 -0.37 -8.66
N VAL A 208 -14.00 -0.20 -7.37
CA VAL A 208 -13.66 -1.20 -6.34
C VAL A 208 -14.30 -2.55 -6.64
N SER A 209 -15.58 -2.58 -7.01
CA SER A 209 -16.26 -3.85 -7.37
C SER A 209 -15.57 -4.54 -8.55
N CYS A 210 -15.24 -3.81 -9.60
CA CYS A 210 -14.53 -4.34 -10.77
C CYS A 210 -13.15 -4.90 -10.37
N MET A 211 -12.41 -4.14 -9.57
CA MET A 211 -11.07 -4.53 -9.15
C MET A 211 -11.08 -5.74 -8.21
N VAL A 212 -12.05 -5.82 -7.28
CA VAL A 212 -12.24 -7.00 -6.41
C VAL A 212 -12.48 -8.25 -7.25
N ASP A 213 -13.35 -8.17 -8.27
CA ASP A 213 -13.63 -9.29 -9.15
C ASP A 213 -12.38 -9.71 -9.95
N GLU A 214 -11.57 -8.76 -10.42
CA GLU A 214 -10.32 -9.02 -11.13
C GLU A 214 -9.28 -9.69 -10.22
N MET A 215 -9.07 -9.14 -9.04
CA MET A 215 -8.06 -9.63 -8.11
C MET A 215 -8.43 -10.98 -7.50
N ARG A 216 -9.71 -11.26 -7.27
CA ARG A 216 -10.19 -12.59 -6.87
C ARG A 216 -9.94 -13.65 -7.93
N ARG A 217 -10.05 -13.30 -9.22
CA ARG A 217 -9.64 -14.22 -10.30
C ARG A 217 -8.14 -14.54 -10.27
N ARG A 218 -7.32 -13.66 -9.70
CA ARG A 218 -5.89 -13.87 -9.43
C ARG A 218 -5.61 -14.55 -8.08
N GLY A 219 -6.66 -14.89 -7.32
CA GLY A 219 -6.54 -15.55 -6.00
C GLY A 219 -6.18 -14.60 -4.86
N LYS A 220 -6.44 -13.28 -5.00
CA LYS A 220 -6.09 -12.28 -3.99
C LYS A 220 -7.33 -11.60 -3.41
N GLU A 221 -7.34 -11.46 -2.09
CA GLU A 221 -8.40 -10.77 -1.34
C GLU A 221 -8.02 -9.32 -1.05
N PRO A 222 -9.00 -8.40 -1.09
CA PRO A 222 -8.76 -6.98 -0.88
C PRO A 222 -8.53 -6.64 0.59
N VAL A 223 -7.54 -5.80 0.84
CA VAL A 223 -7.35 -5.07 2.09
C VAL A 223 -7.66 -3.60 1.83
N TRP A 224 -8.41 -2.97 2.72
CA TRP A 224 -8.68 -1.54 2.66
C TRP A 224 -8.06 -0.88 3.89
N ALA A 225 -6.98 -0.14 3.69
CA ALA A 225 -6.38 0.69 4.71
C ALA A 225 -6.98 2.10 4.65
N ALA A 226 -7.39 2.61 5.79
CA ALA A 226 -7.88 3.99 5.88
C ALA A 226 -7.44 4.64 7.19
N GLU A 227 -6.80 5.79 7.09
CA GLU A 227 -6.49 6.60 8.25
C GLU A 227 -7.76 7.05 8.97
N GLU A 228 -7.70 7.13 10.30
CA GLU A 228 -8.82 7.52 11.17
C GLU A 228 -9.39 8.91 10.82
N THR A 229 -8.59 9.77 10.20
CA THR A 229 -8.99 11.09 9.72
C THR A 229 -9.68 11.08 8.36
N ASN A 230 -9.49 10.01 7.55
CA ASN A 230 -10.08 9.87 6.23
C ASN A 230 -11.50 9.28 6.29
N LEU A 231 -12.41 10.03 6.91
CA LEU A 231 -13.80 9.61 7.07
C LEU A 231 -14.53 9.26 5.75
N PRO A 232 -14.28 9.94 4.62
CA PRO A 232 -14.88 9.53 3.34
C PRO A 232 -14.47 8.12 2.91
N SER A 233 -13.20 7.76 3.04
CA SER A 233 -12.67 6.42 2.73
C SER A 233 -13.30 5.36 3.64
N ILE A 234 -13.29 5.58 4.96
CA ILE A 234 -13.88 4.67 5.95
C ILE A 234 -15.38 4.43 5.64
N ARG A 235 -16.14 5.49 5.35
CA ARG A 235 -17.57 5.36 5.03
C ARG A 235 -17.80 4.56 3.74
N LEU A 236 -16.93 4.70 2.76
CA LEU A 236 -17.02 3.95 1.53
C LEU A 236 -16.70 2.46 1.78
N ALA A 237 -15.64 2.14 2.51
CA ALA A 237 -15.29 0.79 2.89
C ALA A 237 -16.47 0.07 3.60
N VAL A 238 -17.01 0.68 4.65
CA VAL A 238 -18.15 0.13 5.41
C VAL A 238 -19.40 -0.04 4.53
N LYS A 239 -19.69 0.94 3.65
CA LYS A 239 -20.81 0.85 2.71
C LYS A 239 -20.65 -0.36 1.76
N LEU A 240 -19.43 -0.65 1.30
CA LEU A 240 -19.12 -1.75 0.41
C LEU A 240 -18.99 -3.12 1.10
N GLY A 241 -19.21 -3.18 2.42
CA GLY A 241 -19.18 -4.44 3.17
C GLY A 241 -17.83 -4.82 3.75
N PHE A 242 -16.87 -3.91 3.75
CA PHE A 242 -15.61 -4.11 4.46
C PHE A 242 -15.79 -3.95 5.96
N VAL A 243 -15.10 -4.77 6.73
CA VAL A 243 -15.15 -4.79 8.19
C VAL A 243 -13.74 -4.61 8.77
N PRO A 244 -13.57 -3.84 9.86
CA PRO A 244 -12.27 -3.63 10.48
C PRO A 244 -11.76 -4.94 11.08
N VAL A 245 -10.47 -5.23 10.87
CA VAL A 245 -9.81 -6.46 11.34
C VAL A 245 -8.51 -6.21 12.08
N ASP A 246 -7.82 -5.09 11.80
CA ASP A 246 -6.53 -4.77 12.39
C ASP A 246 -6.22 -3.26 12.28
N GLU A 247 -5.08 -2.85 12.82
CA GLU A 247 -4.62 -1.46 12.78
C GLU A 247 -3.13 -1.37 12.51
N LEU A 248 -2.73 -0.29 11.83
CA LEU A 248 -1.33 0.14 11.70
C LEU A 248 -1.18 1.56 12.24
N LEU A 249 0.01 1.85 12.71
CA LEU A 249 0.43 3.19 13.09
C LEU A 249 1.33 3.77 11.99
N LEU A 250 1.06 5.02 11.65
CA LEU A 250 1.81 5.80 10.69
C LEU A 250 2.49 6.94 11.45
N PHE A 251 3.80 6.88 11.53
CA PHE A 251 4.61 7.94 12.11
C PHE A 251 5.10 8.85 10.99
N ARG A 252 4.91 10.16 11.16
CA ARG A 252 5.30 11.19 10.20
C ARG A 252 6.21 12.22 10.84
N PRO A 253 7.20 12.76 10.09
CA PRO A 253 8.06 13.81 10.60
C PRO A 253 7.25 15.06 10.97
N PRO A 254 7.77 15.89 11.88
CA PRO A 254 7.18 17.20 12.13
C PRO A 254 7.19 18.07 10.86
N ALA A 255 6.15 18.90 10.70
CA ALA A 255 5.97 19.82 9.57
C ALA A 255 7.08 20.88 9.51
#